data_e11ca8740f3a2748a6e25ded7730903a
#
_entry.id   e11ca8740f3a2748a6e25ded7730903a
#
_cell.length_a   1.000
_cell.length_b   1.000
_cell.length_c   1.000
_cell.angle_alpha   90.00
_cell.angle_beta   90.00
_cell.angle_gamma   90.00
#
_symmetry.space_group_name_H-M   'P 1'
#
loop_
_entity.id
_entity.type
_entity.pdbx_description
1 polymer ?
#
loop_
_entity_poly.entity_id
_entity_poly.type
_entity_poly.pdbx_seq_one_letter_code
_entity_poly.pdbx_strand_id
1 'polypeptide(L)'
;TAGSLTMNVAGTLLNSALIYAGNNLKLFTDRLHNQHGDILAGNSLWVQKDASGGANTEIINTSGNIETHQGDIVVRTGHLLNQREGFSATTTTRTNPSSIQGMGNALVDIPLSLLPDGSYGYFTREVENQHGTPCNGHGACNITMDTLYYYAPFADSATQRFLSSQNITTVTGADNPAGRIASGRNLSAEAERLENRA
;
A
#
# COMPACT_ATOMS: atom_id res chain seq x y z
N THR A 1 -16.69 30.96 4.03
CA THR A 1 -17.65 31.81 4.72
C THR A 1 -17.55 31.66 6.22
N ALA A 2 -17.81 32.74 6.99
CA ALA A 2 -17.79 32.69 8.47
C ALA A 2 -19.05 32.00 9.04
N GLY A 3 -20.11 31.87 8.25
CA GLY A 3 -21.38 31.24 8.62
C GLY A 3 -21.49 29.79 8.08
N SER A 4 -22.75 29.36 7.96
CA SER A 4 -23.08 28.08 7.30
C SER A 4 -23.12 28.24 5.79
N LEU A 5 -22.78 27.15 5.10
CA LEU A 5 -22.84 27.07 3.64
C LEU A 5 -23.69 25.86 3.22
N THR A 6 -24.59 26.06 2.27
CA THR A 6 -25.31 24.98 1.61
C THR A 6 -25.05 25.06 0.10
N MET A 7 -24.58 23.99 -0.47
CA MET A 7 -24.39 23.84 -1.91
C MET A 7 -25.34 22.76 -2.44
N ASN A 8 -26.05 23.10 -3.53
CA ASN A 8 -26.89 22.15 -4.25
C ASN A 8 -26.34 22.00 -5.67
N VAL A 9 -25.85 20.81 -6.01
CA VAL A 9 -25.24 20.50 -7.31
C VAL A 9 -25.97 19.33 -7.94
N ALA A 10 -26.61 19.54 -9.08
CA ALA A 10 -27.39 18.51 -9.79
C ALA A 10 -26.51 17.50 -10.56
N GLY A 11 -25.39 17.13 -10.07
CA GLY A 11 -24.47 16.20 -10.77
C GLY A 11 -23.23 15.97 -9.92
N THR A 12 -22.07 16.12 -10.54
CA THR A 12 -20.79 15.95 -9.84
C THR A 12 -20.27 17.27 -9.31
N LEU A 13 -20.00 17.32 -8.01
CA LEU A 13 -19.20 18.38 -7.39
C LEU A 13 -17.75 17.92 -7.38
N LEU A 14 -16.92 18.54 -8.22
CA LEU A 14 -15.47 18.34 -8.21
C LEU A 14 -14.83 19.46 -7.40
N ASN A 15 -14.08 19.09 -6.36
CA ASN A 15 -13.29 20.02 -5.56
C ASN A 15 -11.79 19.68 -5.68
N SER A 16 -11.01 20.68 -6.09
CA SER A 16 -9.53 20.60 -6.14
C SER A 16 -8.88 21.77 -5.39
N ALA A 17 -9.64 22.46 -4.57
CA ALA A 17 -9.21 23.62 -3.80
C ALA A 17 -9.87 23.61 -2.42
N LEU A 18 -10.32 24.73 -1.91
CA LEU A 18 -10.93 24.88 -0.60
C LEU A 18 -12.44 25.16 -0.66
N ILE A 19 -13.23 24.28 -0.05
CA ILE A 19 -14.61 24.57 0.33
C ILE A 19 -14.66 24.71 1.85
N TYR A 20 -15.01 25.90 2.35
CA TYR A 20 -14.99 26.19 3.77
C TYR A 20 -16.29 26.84 4.26
N ALA A 21 -16.79 26.36 5.39
CA ALA A 21 -17.83 27.00 6.18
C ALA A 21 -17.39 27.13 7.64
N GLY A 22 -17.47 28.35 8.19
CA GLY A 22 -17.12 28.60 9.60
C GLY A 22 -18.06 27.95 10.62
N ASN A 23 -19.25 27.53 10.19
CA ASN A 23 -20.21 26.79 10.99
C ASN A 23 -20.57 25.47 10.25
N ASN A 24 -21.80 25.28 9.83
CA ASN A 24 -22.25 24.06 9.19
C ASN A 24 -22.05 24.09 7.68
N LEU A 25 -21.65 22.96 7.11
CA LEU A 25 -21.50 22.75 5.68
C LEU A 25 -22.45 21.65 5.21
N LYS A 26 -23.27 21.94 4.19
CA LYS A 26 -24.16 20.98 3.57
C LYS A 26 -23.85 20.88 2.09
N LEU A 27 -23.44 19.69 1.64
CA LEU A 27 -23.18 19.39 0.25
C LEU A 27 -24.21 18.40 -0.25
N PHE A 28 -25.15 18.91 -1.04
CA PHE A 28 -26.19 18.14 -1.69
C PHE A 28 -25.82 17.93 -3.14
N THR A 29 -25.39 16.73 -3.49
CA THR A 29 -24.87 16.42 -4.82
C THR A 29 -25.04 14.93 -5.13
N ASP A 30 -25.18 14.58 -6.41
CA ASP A 30 -25.24 13.17 -6.82
C ASP A 30 -23.87 12.49 -6.71
N ARG A 31 -22.79 13.23 -6.99
CA ARG A 31 -21.41 12.74 -6.82
C ARG A 31 -20.53 13.82 -6.22
N LEU A 32 -19.68 13.43 -5.28
CA LEU A 32 -18.62 14.29 -4.75
C LEU A 32 -17.27 13.67 -5.08
N HIS A 33 -16.46 14.41 -5.83
CA HIS A 33 -15.06 14.09 -6.07
C HIS A 33 -14.18 15.17 -5.44
N ASN A 34 -13.52 14.86 -4.34
CA ASN A 34 -12.53 15.71 -3.69
C ASN A 34 -11.14 15.23 -4.08
N GLN A 35 -10.47 15.96 -4.96
CA GLN A 35 -9.18 15.61 -5.51
C GLN A 35 -8.13 16.64 -5.09
N HIS A 36 -7.28 16.30 -4.14
CA HIS A 36 -6.29 17.19 -3.51
C HIS A 36 -6.91 18.45 -2.85
N GLY A 37 -8.23 18.48 -2.72
CA GLY A 37 -8.94 19.62 -2.16
C GLY A 37 -9.23 19.46 -0.68
N ASP A 38 -9.54 20.59 -0.03
CA ASP A 38 -9.98 20.64 1.34
C ASP A 38 -11.49 20.94 1.41
N ILE A 39 -12.23 20.17 2.18
CA ILE A 39 -13.64 20.41 2.52
C ILE A 39 -13.72 20.51 4.04
N LEU A 40 -13.88 21.73 4.53
CA LEU A 40 -13.75 22.03 5.96
C LEU A 40 -15.01 22.69 6.52
N ALA A 41 -15.48 22.21 7.66
CA ALA A 41 -16.54 22.84 8.42
C ALA A 41 -16.12 23.14 9.87
N GLY A 42 -16.43 24.32 10.36
CA GLY A 42 -16.17 24.68 11.76
C GLY A 42 -17.01 23.87 12.74
N ASN A 43 -18.23 23.50 12.35
CA ASN A 43 -19.11 22.62 13.12
C ASN A 43 -19.40 21.36 12.30
N SER A 44 -20.62 21.10 11.85
CA SER A 44 -20.98 19.81 11.25
C SER A 44 -21.02 19.86 9.72
N LEU A 45 -20.76 18.72 9.10
CA LEU A 45 -20.77 18.50 7.65
C LEU A 45 -21.79 17.41 7.27
N TRP A 46 -22.60 17.66 6.26
CA TRP A 46 -23.46 16.66 5.61
C TRP A 46 -23.08 16.54 4.14
N VAL A 47 -22.88 15.31 3.70
CA VAL A 47 -22.67 14.96 2.30
C VAL A 47 -23.68 13.89 1.91
N GLN A 48 -24.65 14.27 1.10
CA GLN A 48 -25.76 13.43 0.71
C GLN A 48 -26.41 13.97 -0.58
N LYS A 49 -27.40 13.26 -1.11
CA LYS A 49 -28.04 13.65 -2.38
C LYS A 49 -28.85 14.95 -2.26
N ASP A 50 -29.63 15.09 -1.18
CA ASP A 50 -30.60 16.15 -1.00
C ASP A 50 -30.88 16.45 0.48
N ALA A 51 -31.70 17.46 0.74
CA ALA A 51 -32.04 17.88 2.09
C ALA A 51 -32.93 16.86 2.86
N SER A 52 -33.56 15.90 2.16
CA SER A 52 -34.35 14.84 2.80
C SER A 52 -33.51 13.68 3.33
N GLY A 53 -32.22 13.69 3.05
CA GLY A 53 -31.31 12.66 3.52
C GLY A 53 -31.13 11.48 2.56
N GLY A 54 -31.48 11.65 1.29
CA GLY A 54 -31.26 10.64 0.27
C GLY A 54 -29.76 10.34 0.10
N ALA A 55 -29.41 9.06 -0.10
CA ALA A 55 -28.04 8.70 -0.42
C ALA A 55 -27.66 9.19 -1.82
N ASN A 56 -26.47 9.76 -1.97
CA ASN A 56 -25.92 10.07 -3.27
C ASN A 56 -25.27 8.85 -3.92
N THR A 57 -24.83 8.95 -5.16
CA THR A 57 -24.25 7.82 -5.89
C THR A 57 -22.86 7.47 -5.37
N GLU A 58 -21.99 8.48 -5.21
CA GLU A 58 -20.62 8.23 -4.75
C GLU A 58 -19.96 9.46 -4.13
N ILE A 59 -19.01 9.16 -3.25
CA ILE A 59 -18.07 10.13 -2.67
C ILE A 59 -16.69 9.55 -2.82
N ILE A 60 -15.83 10.24 -3.57
CA ILE A 60 -14.44 9.87 -3.78
C ILE A 60 -13.56 10.98 -3.21
N ASN A 61 -12.75 10.64 -2.21
CA ASN A 61 -11.74 11.51 -1.63
C ASN A 61 -10.35 10.98 -2.01
N THR A 62 -9.70 11.64 -2.94
CA THR A 62 -8.38 11.26 -3.44
C THR A 62 -7.33 12.27 -2.97
N SER A 63 -6.47 11.86 -2.06
CA SER A 63 -5.40 12.71 -1.48
C SER A 63 -5.91 14.06 -0.97
N GLY A 64 -7.21 14.13 -0.68
CA GLY A 64 -7.88 15.33 -0.19
C GLY A 64 -8.25 15.21 1.28
N ASN A 65 -8.69 16.32 1.87
CA ASN A 65 -9.07 16.39 3.26
C ASN A 65 -10.56 16.76 3.39
N ILE A 66 -11.32 15.98 4.16
CA ILE A 66 -12.70 16.25 4.53
C ILE A 66 -12.77 16.27 6.06
N GLU A 67 -13.03 17.45 6.63
CA GLU A 67 -12.86 17.59 8.07
C GLU A 67 -13.92 18.51 8.70
N THR A 68 -14.30 18.19 9.95
CA THR A 68 -15.02 19.09 10.83
C THR A 68 -14.19 19.41 12.06
N HIS A 69 -14.21 20.66 12.52
CA HIS A 69 -13.43 21.07 13.68
C HIS A 69 -14.07 20.64 15.00
N GLN A 70 -15.38 20.85 15.17
CA GLN A 70 -16.07 20.61 16.43
C GLN A 70 -17.27 19.68 16.35
N GLY A 71 -17.84 19.49 15.16
CA GLY A 71 -19.11 18.79 14.97
C GLY A 71 -18.95 17.43 14.31
N ASP A 72 -20.09 16.95 13.84
CA ASP A 72 -20.21 15.63 13.21
C ASP A 72 -20.00 15.69 11.69
N ILE A 73 -19.55 14.58 11.12
CA ILE A 73 -19.66 14.31 9.70
C ILE A 73 -20.76 13.27 9.49
N VAL A 74 -21.72 13.58 8.62
CA VAL A 74 -22.78 12.69 8.19
C VAL A 74 -22.67 12.47 6.70
N VAL A 75 -22.44 11.22 6.31
CA VAL A 75 -22.32 10.78 4.91
C VAL A 75 -23.43 9.80 4.60
N ARG A 76 -24.14 9.99 3.48
CA ARG A 76 -25.10 9.02 2.92
C ARG A 76 -24.83 8.84 1.43
N THR A 77 -24.35 7.67 1.06
CA THR A 77 -23.86 7.42 -0.30
C THR A 77 -24.01 5.93 -0.67
N GLY A 78 -24.08 5.66 -1.97
CA GLY A 78 -23.92 4.29 -2.46
C GLY A 78 -22.46 3.81 -2.30
N HIS A 79 -21.49 4.68 -2.63
CA HIS A 79 -20.07 4.32 -2.54
C HIS A 79 -19.25 5.43 -1.87
N LEU A 80 -18.52 5.09 -0.83
CA LEU A 80 -17.51 5.95 -0.21
C LEU A 80 -16.12 5.36 -0.43
N LEU A 81 -15.30 6.09 -1.19
CA LEU A 81 -13.89 5.75 -1.42
C LEU A 81 -13.00 6.86 -0.87
N ASN A 82 -12.16 6.51 0.10
CA ASN A 82 -11.08 7.36 0.57
C ASN A 82 -9.74 6.75 0.15
N GLN A 83 -8.95 7.47 -0.62
CA GLN A 83 -7.73 6.91 -1.19
C GLN A 83 -6.59 7.91 -1.28
N ARG A 84 -5.39 7.36 -1.41
CA ARG A 84 -4.18 8.06 -1.81
C ARG A 84 -4.06 8.00 -3.33
N GLU A 85 -3.73 9.10 -3.98
CA GLU A 85 -3.55 9.12 -5.43
C GLU A 85 -2.40 8.21 -5.88
N GLY A 86 -2.67 7.41 -6.91
CA GLY A 86 -1.67 6.52 -7.50
C GLY A 86 -1.13 5.44 -6.55
N PHE A 87 -1.72 5.28 -5.37
CA PHE A 87 -1.28 4.25 -4.44
C PHE A 87 -1.59 2.86 -4.97
N SER A 88 -0.56 2.07 -5.09
CA SER A 88 -0.67 0.64 -5.41
C SER A 88 0.38 -0.13 -4.62
N ALA A 89 -0.04 -1.24 -4.05
CA ALA A 89 0.84 -2.19 -3.39
C ALA A 89 0.67 -3.55 -4.05
N THR A 90 1.70 -4.01 -4.74
CA THR A 90 1.71 -5.31 -5.39
C THR A 90 2.74 -6.19 -4.73
N THR A 91 2.30 -7.31 -4.17
CA THR A 91 3.19 -8.30 -3.58
C THR A 91 3.41 -9.44 -4.56
N THR A 92 4.66 -9.67 -4.91
CA THR A 92 5.09 -10.82 -5.72
C THR A 92 5.96 -11.74 -4.86
N THR A 93 5.68 -13.04 -4.92
CA THR A 93 6.54 -14.04 -4.31
C THR A 93 7.57 -14.48 -5.34
N ARG A 94 8.83 -14.27 -5.05
CA ARG A 94 9.93 -14.85 -5.84
C ARG A 94 10.48 -16.06 -5.11
N THR A 95 10.45 -17.18 -5.77
CA THR A 95 11.03 -18.42 -5.28
C THR A 95 12.36 -18.63 -5.98
N ASN A 96 13.39 -18.91 -5.22
CA ASN A 96 14.68 -19.25 -5.82
C ASN A 96 14.61 -20.69 -6.37
N PRO A 97 14.88 -20.90 -7.66
CA PRO A 97 14.79 -22.24 -8.28
C PRO A 97 15.91 -23.19 -7.91
N SER A 98 17.00 -22.71 -7.29
CA SER A 98 18.17 -23.50 -7.02
C SER A 98 18.23 -23.94 -5.55
N SER A 99 17.72 -25.11 -5.22
CA SER A 99 18.06 -25.76 -3.97
C SER A 99 19.32 -26.61 -4.16
N ILE A 100 20.38 -26.34 -3.41
CA ILE A 100 21.56 -27.20 -3.41
C ILE A 100 21.34 -28.29 -2.36
N GLN A 101 21.04 -29.48 -2.85
CA GLN A 101 20.96 -30.65 -1.98
C GLN A 101 22.38 -31.12 -1.60
N GLY A 102 22.64 -31.28 -0.32
CA GLY A 102 23.86 -31.97 0.07
C GLY A 102 24.42 -31.71 1.46
N MET A 103 24.00 -30.72 2.18
CA MET A 103 24.40 -30.54 3.58
C MET A 103 23.18 -30.18 4.40
N GLY A 104 22.53 -31.11 5.02
CA GLY A 104 21.49 -31.03 6.07
C GLY A 104 20.57 -29.81 6.19
N ASN A 105 20.90 -28.70 5.58
CA ASN A 105 20.09 -27.50 5.39
C ASN A 105 20.17 -27.11 3.92
N ALA A 106 19.04 -27.02 3.25
CA ALA A 106 18.97 -26.57 1.87
C ALA A 106 19.58 -25.17 1.74
N LEU A 107 20.75 -25.07 1.14
CA LEU A 107 21.36 -23.81 0.74
C LEU A 107 20.67 -23.36 -0.54
N VAL A 108 20.08 -22.20 -0.52
CA VAL A 108 19.40 -21.65 -1.67
C VAL A 108 20.26 -20.53 -2.24
N ASP A 109 20.65 -20.64 -3.50
CA ASP A 109 21.36 -19.60 -4.22
C ASP A 109 20.38 -18.46 -4.56
N ILE A 110 20.60 -17.30 -3.97
CA ILE A 110 19.74 -16.13 -4.16
C ILE A 110 20.51 -15.09 -4.98
N PRO A 111 20.02 -14.70 -6.18
CA PRO A 111 20.63 -13.61 -6.91
C PRO A 111 20.70 -12.32 -6.06
N LEU A 112 21.82 -11.62 -6.11
CA LEU A 112 22.02 -10.35 -5.38
C LEU A 112 20.88 -9.35 -5.58
N SER A 113 20.32 -9.30 -6.78
CA SER A 113 19.18 -8.44 -7.10
C SER A 113 17.89 -8.75 -6.35
N LEU A 114 17.81 -9.88 -5.69
CA LEU A 114 16.66 -10.32 -4.90
C LEU A 114 16.85 -10.15 -3.40
N LEU A 115 18.05 -9.78 -2.97
CA LEU A 115 18.35 -9.54 -1.56
C LEU A 115 17.92 -8.11 -1.18
N PRO A 116 17.41 -7.90 0.05
CA PRO A 116 17.10 -6.55 0.53
C PRO A 116 18.39 -5.72 0.61
N ASP A 117 18.28 -4.40 0.51
CA ASP A 117 19.41 -3.50 0.71
C ASP A 117 20.03 -3.74 2.08
N GLY A 118 21.35 -3.92 2.11
CA GLY A 118 22.06 -4.20 3.33
C GLY A 118 23.50 -4.69 3.10
N SER A 119 24.13 -5.09 4.18
CA SER A 119 25.47 -5.65 4.13
C SER A 119 25.40 -7.17 3.94
N TYR A 120 26.04 -7.67 2.90
CA TYR A 120 26.11 -9.09 2.58
C TYR A 120 27.54 -9.58 2.70
N GLY A 121 27.68 -10.80 3.25
CA GLY A 121 28.88 -11.59 3.09
C GLY A 121 28.70 -12.59 1.95
N TYR A 122 29.81 -13.12 1.47
CA TYR A 122 29.80 -14.22 0.52
C TYR A 122 30.94 -15.21 0.86
N PHE A 123 30.70 -16.44 0.47
CA PHE A 123 31.77 -17.46 0.45
C PHE A 123 31.67 -18.26 -0.84
N THR A 124 32.79 -18.79 -1.27
CA THR A 124 32.86 -19.66 -2.45
C THR A 124 33.04 -21.10 -1.98
N ARG A 125 32.37 -22.02 -2.67
CA ARG A 125 32.58 -23.46 -2.47
C ARG A 125 32.77 -24.16 -3.79
N GLU A 126 33.50 -25.24 -3.72
CA GLU A 126 33.65 -26.19 -4.82
C GLU A 126 32.38 -27.04 -4.93
N VAL A 127 31.81 -27.11 -6.12
CA VAL A 127 30.65 -27.95 -6.45
C VAL A 127 31.05 -28.91 -7.54
N GLU A 128 30.92 -30.19 -7.26
CA GLU A 128 31.07 -31.19 -8.30
C GLU A 128 29.95 -31.10 -9.30
N ASN A 129 30.31 -30.78 -10.55
CA ASN A 129 29.37 -30.79 -11.64
C ASN A 129 29.10 -32.24 -12.07
N GLN A 130 28.06 -32.87 -11.55
CA GLN A 130 27.66 -34.23 -11.87
C GLN A 130 27.05 -34.31 -13.28
N HIS A 131 27.82 -34.09 -14.32
CA HIS A 131 27.48 -34.59 -15.63
C HIS A 131 28.18 -35.94 -15.86
N GLY A 132 27.61 -36.99 -15.29
CA GLY A 132 27.69 -38.35 -15.79
C GLY A 132 28.81 -39.23 -15.31
N THR A 133 29.82 -38.79 -14.52
CA THR A 133 30.84 -39.67 -14.00
C THR A 133 31.23 -39.30 -12.57
N PRO A 134 31.04 -40.20 -11.59
CA PRO A 134 31.52 -39.95 -10.24
C PRO A 134 33.05 -39.78 -10.24
N CYS A 135 33.55 -38.82 -9.43
CA CYS A 135 34.96 -38.62 -9.21
C CYS A 135 35.51 -39.79 -8.38
N ASN A 136 35.93 -40.86 -9.01
CA ASN A 136 36.50 -42.06 -8.36
C ASN A 136 38.04 -42.15 -8.48
N GLY A 137 38.69 -41.03 -8.34
CA GLY A 137 40.15 -40.97 -8.10
C GLY A 137 41.07 -41.07 -9.33
N HIS A 138 40.57 -41.26 -10.53
CA HIS A 138 41.38 -41.41 -11.75
C HIS A 138 40.88 -40.62 -12.98
N GLY A 139 40.03 -39.65 -12.82
CA GLY A 139 39.52 -38.78 -13.93
C GLY A 139 39.49 -37.32 -13.51
N ALA A 140 39.56 -36.43 -14.50
CA ALA A 140 39.40 -35.00 -14.28
C ALA A 140 37.94 -34.70 -13.88
N CYS A 141 37.74 -34.32 -12.62
CA CYS A 141 36.46 -33.81 -12.16
C CYS A 141 36.28 -32.37 -12.65
N ASN A 142 35.17 -32.09 -13.27
CA ASN A 142 34.79 -30.71 -13.52
C ASN A 142 34.28 -30.11 -12.21
N ILE A 143 35.13 -29.39 -11.51
CA ILE A 143 34.81 -28.64 -10.31
C ILE A 143 34.44 -27.22 -10.74
N THR A 144 33.25 -26.75 -10.39
CA THR A 144 32.85 -25.36 -10.54
C THR A 144 32.83 -24.69 -9.17
N MET A 145 33.15 -23.40 -9.15
CA MET A 145 33.09 -22.61 -7.92
C MET A 145 31.73 -21.85 -7.91
N ASP A 146 30.89 -22.14 -6.91
CA ASP A 146 29.70 -21.39 -6.65
C ASP A 146 29.97 -20.33 -5.60
N THR A 147 29.41 -19.14 -5.83
CA THR A 147 29.42 -18.04 -4.85
C THR A 147 28.08 -18.00 -4.14
N LEU A 148 28.12 -18.18 -2.83
CA LEU A 148 26.94 -18.15 -1.98
C LEU A 148 26.96 -16.88 -1.14
N TYR A 149 25.83 -16.20 -1.09
CA TYR A 149 25.66 -14.98 -0.32
C TYR A 149 24.89 -15.24 0.95
N TYR A 150 25.25 -14.57 2.02
CA TYR A 150 24.56 -14.62 3.29
C TYR A 150 24.32 -13.22 3.83
N TYR A 151 23.28 -13.07 4.62
CA TYR A 151 22.97 -11.81 5.28
C TYR A 151 23.97 -11.53 6.40
N ALA A 152 24.61 -10.35 6.40
CA ALA A 152 25.69 -10.01 7.33
C ALA A 152 25.40 -10.28 8.84
N PRO A 153 24.17 -10.09 9.36
CA PRO A 153 23.83 -10.46 10.73
C PRO A 153 23.95 -11.94 11.04
N PHE A 154 24.06 -12.81 10.03
CA PHE A 154 24.11 -14.26 10.15
C PHE A 154 25.44 -14.83 9.66
N ALA A 155 26.52 -14.09 9.86
CA ALA A 155 27.87 -14.48 9.42
C ALA A 155 28.44 -15.75 10.12
N ASP A 156 27.77 -16.25 11.13
CA ASP A 156 28.15 -17.50 11.78
C ASP A 156 27.71 -18.70 10.93
N SER A 157 28.65 -19.53 10.55
CA SER A 157 28.41 -20.72 9.72
C SER A 157 27.44 -21.74 10.35
N ALA A 158 27.24 -21.72 11.65
CA ALA A 158 26.31 -22.60 12.36
C ALA A 158 24.84 -22.15 12.28
N THR A 159 24.58 -20.85 11.97
CA THR A 159 23.26 -20.24 11.99
C THR A 159 22.83 -19.63 10.67
N GLN A 160 23.56 -19.88 9.59
CA GLN A 160 23.23 -19.32 8.27
C GLN A 160 21.83 -19.74 7.82
N ARG A 161 20.95 -18.78 7.68
CA ARG A 161 19.61 -18.97 7.12
C ARG A 161 19.57 -18.38 5.72
N PHE A 162 19.29 -19.22 4.76
CA PHE A 162 19.09 -18.82 3.38
C PHE A 162 17.59 -18.66 3.10
N LEU A 163 17.21 -17.57 2.45
CA LEU A 163 15.83 -17.34 2.07
C LEU A 163 15.48 -18.20 0.85
N SER A 164 14.61 -19.18 1.03
CA SER A 164 14.10 -20.02 -0.06
C SER A 164 13.06 -19.31 -0.92
N SER A 165 12.40 -18.32 -0.36
CA SER A 165 11.46 -17.45 -1.07
C SER A 165 11.42 -16.07 -0.41
N GLN A 166 11.10 -15.07 -1.19
CA GLN A 166 10.96 -13.71 -0.74
C GLN A 166 9.67 -13.11 -1.29
N ASN A 167 8.89 -12.50 -0.40
CA ASN A 167 7.78 -11.66 -0.79
C ASN A 167 8.31 -10.24 -0.98
N ILE A 168 8.22 -9.75 -2.21
CA ILE A 168 8.60 -8.39 -2.56
C ILE A 168 7.33 -7.59 -2.74
N THR A 169 7.10 -6.61 -1.89
CA THR A 169 6.00 -5.66 -2.03
C THR A 169 6.53 -4.39 -2.67
N THR A 170 6.09 -4.14 -3.89
CA THR A 170 6.36 -2.88 -4.58
C THR A 170 5.21 -1.93 -4.30
N VAL A 171 5.53 -0.76 -3.77
CA VAL A 171 4.57 0.29 -3.46
C VAL A 171 4.83 1.46 -4.39
N THR A 172 3.77 1.98 -5.03
CA THR A 172 3.78 3.20 -5.83
C THR A 172 2.85 4.23 -5.20
N GLY A 173 3.09 5.52 -5.45
CA GLY A 173 2.27 6.61 -4.92
C GLY A 173 2.36 6.81 -3.40
N ALA A 174 3.36 6.23 -2.73
CA ALA A 174 3.52 6.37 -1.28
C ALA A 174 3.85 7.82 -0.85
N ASP A 175 4.44 8.61 -1.73
CA ASP A 175 4.81 10.01 -1.48
C ASP A 175 3.63 10.98 -1.59
N ASN A 176 2.53 10.56 -2.21
CA ASN A 176 1.33 11.37 -2.27
C ASN A 176 0.64 11.41 -0.90
N PRO A 177 0.00 12.52 -0.51
CA PRO A 177 -0.73 12.59 0.74
C PRO A 177 -1.87 11.57 0.78
N ALA A 178 -2.11 10.99 1.94
CA ALA A 178 -3.26 10.13 2.15
C ALA A 178 -4.56 10.91 2.08
N GLY A 179 -5.61 10.33 1.53
CA GLY A 179 -6.95 10.88 1.68
C GLY A 179 -7.35 10.84 3.17
N ARG A 180 -7.94 11.93 3.68
CA ARG A 180 -8.32 12.05 5.08
C ARG A 180 -9.79 12.44 5.23
N ILE A 181 -10.50 11.71 6.10
CA ILE A 181 -11.86 12.07 6.55
C ILE A 181 -11.84 12.03 8.08
N ALA A 182 -12.05 13.19 8.71
CA ALA A 182 -11.95 13.29 10.15
C ALA A 182 -13.01 14.23 10.74
N SER A 183 -13.73 13.78 11.74
CA SER A 183 -14.71 14.58 12.45
C SER A 183 -14.19 15.05 13.81
N GLY A 184 -14.59 16.26 14.20
CA GLY A 184 -14.30 16.78 15.52
C GLY A 184 -15.07 16.06 16.64
N ARG A 185 -16.17 15.36 16.30
CA ARG A 185 -16.97 14.59 17.26
C ARG A 185 -17.33 13.19 16.76
N ASN A 186 -18.34 13.05 15.92
CA ASN A 186 -18.77 11.75 15.42
C ASN A 186 -18.70 11.70 13.89
N LEU A 187 -18.29 10.55 13.35
CA LEU A 187 -18.40 10.22 11.94
C LEU A 187 -19.50 9.16 11.76
N SER A 188 -20.56 9.51 11.04
CA SER A 188 -21.59 8.58 10.62
C SER A 188 -21.54 8.42 9.10
N ALA A 189 -21.25 7.24 8.63
CA ALA A 189 -21.23 6.92 7.20
C ALA A 189 -22.19 5.75 6.92
N GLU A 190 -23.27 6.07 6.20
CA GLU A 190 -24.19 5.09 5.64
C GLU A 190 -23.82 4.89 4.17
N ALA A 191 -23.24 3.74 3.83
CA ALA A 191 -22.79 3.44 2.48
C ALA A 191 -23.04 1.96 2.14
N GLU A 192 -23.45 1.68 0.89
CA GLU A 192 -23.52 0.29 0.41
C GLU A 192 -22.13 -0.32 0.26
N ARG A 193 -21.16 0.52 -0.12
CA ARG A 193 -19.75 0.15 -0.25
C ARG A 193 -18.85 1.21 0.37
N LEU A 194 -17.96 0.78 1.27
CA LEU A 194 -16.98 1.65 1.91
C LEU A 194 -15.58 1.08 1.68
N GLU A 195 -14.70 1.91 1.15
CA GLU A 195 -13.31 1.54 0.90
C GLU A 195 -12.37 2.63 1.44
N ASN A 196 -11.36 2.20 2.18
CA ASN A 196 -10.25 3.05 2.60
C ASN A 196 -8.95 2.49 2.05
N ARG A 197 -8.33 3.25 1.14
CA ARG A 197 -7.06 2.93 0.46
C ARG A 197 -6.04 4.05 0.67
N ALA A 198 -6.12 4.73 1.80
CA ALA A 198 -5.29 5.89 2.14
C ALA A 198 -3.96 5.51 2.81
#